data_dbb024866f5288e8cb5b977ef1ea4b7d
#
_entry.id   dbb024866f5288e8cb5b977ef1ea4b7d
#
_cell.length_a   1.000
_cell.length_b   1.000
_cell.length_c   1.000
_cell.angle_alpha   90.00
_cell.angle_beta   90.00
_cell.angle_gamma   90.00
#
_symmetry.space_group_name_H-M   'P 1'
#
loop_
_entity.id
_entity.type
_entity.pdbx_description
1 polymer ?
#
loop_
_entity_poly.entity_id
_entity_poly.type
_entity_poly.pdbx_seq_one_letter_code
_entity_poly.pdbx_strand_id
1 'polypeptide(L)'
;MRMEENIVDYLLDLLKTKGADIQYGNEDVTQLEHALQCAELAEKHKLPGPTIAAALLHDVGHLIYEDGDPIHEGKDGHHENLGADFLKKYFGEDVILPIRAHVDSKRYLSSVEEGYYESLSEASKLSLKVQGGPFTKEEADAFISKPFMDEAVELRRFDDLAKILDKKTPDVEHFRPYLEEARQSFLAKQA
;
A
#
# COMPACT_ATOMS: atom_id res chain seq x y z
N MET A 1 -1.79 25.84 -2.26
CA MET A 1 -0.39 25.32 -2.33
C MET A 1 -0.32 24.45 -3.57
N ARG A 2 0.63 24.64 -4.48
CA ARG A 2 0.71 23.79 -5.68
C ARG A 2 1.24 22.42 -5.27
N MET A 3 0.58 21.35 -5.67
CA MET A 3 0.94 19.95 -5.41
C MET A 3 2.41 19.64 -5.74
N GLU A 4 2.96 20.28 -6.76
CA GLU A 4 4.34 20.07 -7.23
C GLU A 4 5.40 20.69 -6.29
N GLU A 5 5.04 21.70 -5.49
CA GLU A 5 5.98 22.41 -4.62
C GLU A 5 6.24 21.68 -3.30
N ASN A 6 5.26 20.91 -2.80
CA ASN A 6 5.45 20.07 -1.61
C ASN A 6 4.53 18.85 -1.62
N ILE A 7 4.93 17.83 -2.36
CA ILE A 7 4.17 16.57 -2.47
C ILE A 7 4.02 15.86 -1.12
N VAL A 8 5.01 15.94 -0.23
CA VAL A 8 4.96 15.29 1.08
C VAL A 8 3.85 15.91 1.92
N ASP A 9 3.77 17.25 2.01
CA ASP A 9 2.69 17.94 2.72
C ASP A 9 1.31 17.57 2.14
N TYR A 10 1.20 17.52 0.81
CA TYR A 10 -0.04 17.12 0.15
C TYR A 10 -0.48 15.70 0.54
N LEU A 11 0.44 14.73 0.52
CA LEU A 11 0.12 13.33 0.87
C LEU A 11 -0.27 13.16 2.34
N LEU A 12 0.45 13.84 3.24
CA LEU A 12 0.13 13.80 4.66
C LEU A 12 -1.23 14.46 4.95
N ASP A 13 -1.55 15.58 4.29
CA ASP A 13 -2.84 16.25 4.41
C ASP A 13 -3.99 15.38 3.82
N LEU A 14 -3.75 14.74 2.70
CA LEU A 14 -4.69 13.81 2.06
C LEU A 14 -5.04 12.64 3.01
N LEU A 15 -4.04 12.04 3.65
CA LEU A 15 -4.24 10.98 4.63
C LEU A 15 -5.01 11.48 5.86
N LYS A 16 -4.65 12.67 6.40
CA LYS A 16 -5.31 13.27 7.57
C LYS A 16 -6.78 13.64 7.32
N THR A 17 -7.10 14.04 6.10
CA THR A 17 -8.45 14.50 5.73
C THR A 17 -9.24 13.36 5.12
N LYS A 18 -9.13 13.09 3.82
CA LYS A 18 -9.88 12.03 3.14
C LYS A 18 -9.64 10.65 3.77
N GLY A 19 -8.39 10.34 4.15
CA GLY A 19 -8.06 9.05 4.74
C GLY A 19 -8.76 8.79 6.08
N ALA A 20 -8.98 9.83 6.87
CA ALA A 20 -9.71 9.73 8.14
C ALA A 20 -11.23 9.55 7.96
N ASP A 21 -11.79 10.02 6.84
CA ASP A 21 -13.22 9.98 6.55
C ASP A 21 -13.66 8.73 5.78
N ILE A 22 -12.73 8.05 5.09
CA ILE A 22 -13.02 6.89 4.25
C ILE A 22 -12.70 5.62 5.00
N GLN A 23 -13.67 4.70 5.06
CA GLN A 23 -13.51 3.38 5.65
C GLN A 23 -12.65 2.48 4.73
N TYR A 24 -11.80 1.65 5.34
CA TYR A 24 -10.99 0.67 4.62
C TYR A 24 -11.84 -0.53 4.20
N GLY A 25 -12.39 -0.47 3.01
CA GLY A 25 -13.27 -1.52 2.49
C GLY A 25 -14.44 -1.83 3.44
N ASN A 26 -14.57 -3.10 3.83
CA ASN A 26 -15.56 -3.57 4.82
C ASN A 26 -14.94 -3.84 6.20
N GLU A 27 -13.75 -3.33 6.48
CA GLU A 27 -13.07 -3.48 7.77
C GLU A 27 -13.47 -2.33 8.71
N ASP A 28 -13.32 -2.54 10.03
CA ASP A 28 -13.73 -1.55 11.06
C ASP A 28 -12.68 -0.45 11.32
N VAL A 29 -11.83 -0.15 10.33
CA VAL A 29 -10.79 0.88 10.41
C VAL A 29 -10.91 1.84 9.23
N THR A 30 -10.45 3.09 9.40
CA THR A 30 -10.34 4.05 8.31
C THR A 30 -9.10 3.79 7.45
N GLN A 31 -9.05 4.39 6.26
CA GLN A 31 -7.87 4.36 5.38
C GLN A 31 -6.64 4.94 6.09
N LEU A 32 -6.80 6.00 6.89
CA LEU A 32 -5.72 6.57 7.70
C LEU A 32 -5.23 5.58 8.75
N GLU A 33 -6.13 4.98 9.55
CA GLU A 33 -5.76 4.02 10.59
C GLU A 33 -5.04 2.80 10.01
N HIS A 34 -5.52 2.31 8.88
CA HIS A 34 -4.87 1.22 8.13
C HIS A 34 -3.46 1.61 7.67
N ALA A 35 -3.30 2.74 7.00
CA ALA A 35 -2.02 3.24 6.51
C ALA A 35 -0.99 3.42 7.64
N LEU A 36 -1.41 4.01 8.77
CA LEU A 36 -0.56 4.19 9.94
C LEU A 36 -0.14 2.87 10.58
N GLN A 37 -1.03 1.88 10.64
CA GLN A 37 -0.72 0.56 11.16
C GLN A 37 0.28 -0.18 10.26
N CYS A 38 0.13 -0.10 8.93
CA CYS A 38 1.08 -0.67 7.97
C CYS A 38 2.48 -0.04 8.12
N ALA A 39 2.55 1.29 8.16
CA ALA A 39 3.81 2.01 8.29
C ALA A 39 4.49 1.71 9.64
N GLU A 40 3.74 1.66 10.74
CA GLU A 40 4.26 1.28 12.06
C GLU A 40 4.84 -0.14 12.07
N LEU A 41 4.17 -1.09 11.41
CA LEU A 41 4.68 -2.47 11.30
C LEU A 41 5.98 -2.49 10.50
N ALA A 42 6.06 -1.81 9.37
CA ALA A 42 7.28 -1.71 8.57
C ALA A 42 8.44 -1.09 9.36
N GLU A 43 8.18 -0.02 10.13
CA GLU A 43 9.17 0.62 10.99
C GLU A 43 9.65 -0.33 12.12
N LYS A 44 8.74 -1.01 12.81
CA LYS A 44 9.07 -2.00 13.87
C LYS A 44 9.91 -3.16 13.36
N HIS A 45 9.70 -3.57 12.11
CA HIS A 45 10.52 -4.59 11.43
C HIS A 45 11.83 -4.01 10.86
N LYS A 46 12.10 -2.71 11.09
CA LYS A 46 13.33 -2.03 10.67
C LYS A 46 13.57 -2.10 9.16
N LEU A 47 12.50 -2.01 8.38
CA LEU A 47 12.62 -2.00 6.93
C LEU A 47 13.23 -0.69 6.43
N PRO A 48 13.79 -0.66 5.20
CA PRO A 48 14.31 0.57 4.60
C PRO A 48 13.26 1.69 4.55
N GLY A 49 13.71 2.95 4.65
CA GLY A 49 12.83 4.12 4.59
C GLY A 49 11.87 4.13 3.40
N PRO A 50 12.31 3.81 2.16
CA PRO A 50 11.41 3.70 1.01
C PRO A 50 10.29 2.65 1.20
N THR A 51 10.57 1.52 1.87
CA THR A 51 9.55 0.49 2.15
C THR A 51 8.55 0.97 3.20
N ILE A 52 9.00 1.74 4.21
CA ILE A 52 8.10 2.38 5.19
C ILE A 52 7.21 3.43 4.50
N ALA A 53 7.77 4.23 3.60
CA ALA A 53 7.02 5.17 2.78
C ALA A 53 5.99 4.44 1.89
N ALA A 54 6.39 3.33 1.26
CA ALA A 54 5.47 2.50 0.48
C ALA A 54 4.33 1.93 1.34
N ALA A 55 4.63 1.48 2.57
CA ALA A 55 3.62 0.97 3.50
C ALA A 55 2.60 2.04 3.91
N LEU A 56 3.04 3.30 4.11
CA LEU A 56 2.13 4.41 4.39
C LEU A 56 1.24 4.78 3.21
N LEU A 57 1.75 4.64 1.97
CA LEU A 57 1.12 5.19 0.76
C LEU A 57 0.47 4.12 -0.14
N HIS A 58 0.51 2.82 0.19
CA HIS A 58 0.13 1.75 -0.73
C HIS A 58 -1.31 1.87 -1.23
N ASP A 59 -2.20 2.34 -0.40
CA ASP A 59 -3.63 2.50 -0.68
C ASP A 59 -4.05 3.93 -1.04
N VAL A 60 -3.09 4.85 -1.27
CA VAL A 60 -3.39 6.23 -1.63
C VAL A 60 -4.27 6.34 -2.89
N GLY A 61 -4.25 5.32 -3.74
CA GLY A 61 -5.12 5.22 -4.91
C GLY A 61 -6.60 5.37 -4.58
N HIS A 62 -7.06 4.84 -3.44
CA HIS A 62 -8.43 5.02 -2.96
C HIS A 62 -8.77 6.48 -2.60
N LEU A 63 -7.77 7.26 -2.21
CA LEU A 63 -7.96 8.66 -1.77
C LEU A 63 -7.93 9.67 -2.91
N ILE A 64 -7.24 9.34 -4.02
CA ILE A 64 -7.13 10.22 -5.19
C ILE A 64 -8.25 9.98 -6.23
N TYR A 65 -9.01 8.90 -6.10
CA TYR A 65 -10.11 8.58 -6.99
C TYR A 65 -11.38 9.30 -6.54
N GLU A 66 -12.10 9.95 -7.47
CA GLU A 66 -13.28 10.79 -7.14
C GLU A 66 -14.62 10.03 -7.16
N ASP A 67 -14.69 8.86 -7.81
CA ASP A 67 -15.95 8.17 -8.12
C ASP A 67 -16.33 7.01 -7.16
N GLY A 68 -15.70 6.93 -5.96
CA GLY A 68 -15.99 5.89 -4.97
C GLY A 68 -15.17 4.60 -5.18
N ASP A 69 -15.30 3.63 -4.27
CA ASP A 69 -14.57 2.37 -4.32
C ASP A 69 -15.28 1.36 -5.23
N PRO A 70 -14.73 1.03 -6.42
CA PRO A 70 -15.35 0.08 -7.35
C PRO A 70 -15.42 -1.35 -6.81
N ILE A 71 -14.68 -1.71 -5.76
CA ILE A 71 -14.72 -3.05 -5.14
C ILE A 71 -16.12 -3.32 -4.56
N HIS A 72 -16.81 -2.32 -4.02
CA HIS A 72 -18.19 -2.45 -3.56
C HIS A 72 -19.18 -2.79 -4.69
N GLU A 73 -18.81 -2.50 -5.94
CA GLU A 73 -19.59 -2.88 -7.13
C GLU A 73 -19.15 -4.24 -7.72
N GLY A 74 -18.24 -4.98 -7.04
CA GLY A 74 -17.68 -6.24 -7.54
C GLY A 74 -16.71 -6.07 -8.70
N LYS A 75 -16.12 -4.88 -8.84
CA LYS A 75 -15.11 -4.54 -9.86
C LYS A 75 -13.76 -4.32 -9.18
N ASP A 76 -12.68 -4.71 -9.86
CA ASP A 76 -11.33 -4.33 -9.47
C ASP A 76 -11.06 -2.89 -9.90
N GLY A 77 -10.89 -1.99 -8.92
CA GLY A 77 -10.60 -0.57 -9.16
C GLY A 77 -9.16 -0.29 -9.53
N HIS A 78 -8.27 -1.28 -9.46
CA HIS A 78 -6.83 -1.13 -9.72
C HIS A 78 -6.19 0.04 -8.95
N HIS A 79 -6.62 0.24 -7.67
CA HIS A 79 -6.13 1.33 -6.82
C HIS A 79 -4.61 1.32 -6.67
N GLU A 80 -3.98 0.14 -6.66
CA GLU A 80 -2.54 -0.06 -6.63
C GLU A 80 -1.85 0.57 -7.85
N ASN A 81 -2.47 0.46 -9.02
CA ASN A 81 -1.97 1.07 -10.26
C ASN A 81 -2.20 2.57 -10.28
N LEU A 82 -3.37 3.03 -9.86
CA LEU A 82 -3.69 4.46 -9.77
C LEU A 82 -2.76 5.19 -8.80
N GLY A 83 -2.58 4.62 -7.60
CA GLY A 83 -1.65 5.15 -6.60
C GLY A 83 -0.21 5.20 -7.12
N ALA A 84 0.28 4.09 -7.67
CA ALA A 84 1.63 4.01 -8.25
C ALA A 84 1.83 4.98 -9.41
N ASP A 85 0.86 5.13 -10.33
CA ASP A 85 0.94 6.05 -11.47
C ASP A 85 0.93 7.53 -11.05
N PHE A 86 0.22 7.85 -9.98
CA PHE A 86 0.26 9.18 -9.38
C PHE A 86 1.62 9.45 -8.73
N LEU A 87 2.12 8.50 -7.91
CA LEU A 87 3.33 8.67 -7.11
C LEU A 87 4.63 8.59 -7.91
N LYS A 88 4.68 7.90 -9.06
CA LYS A 88 5.91 7.71 -9.87
C LYS A 88 6.58 9.00 -10.36
N LYS A 89 5.87 10.13 -10.33
CA LYS A 89 6.43 11.46 -10.63
C LYS A 89 7.27 12.02 -9.48
N TYR A 90 7.18 11.41 -8.30
CA TYR A 90 7.69 11.96 -7.06
C TYR A 90 8.61 11.02 -6.31
N PHE A 91 8.51 9.71 -6.53
CA PHE A 91 9.25 8.67 -5.81
C PHE A 91 9.88 7.65 -6.76
N GLY A 92 10.92 6.98 -6.29
CA GLY A 92 11.66 5.98 -7.03
C GLY A 92 10.97 4.60 -7.07
N GLU A 93 11.54 3.70 -7.86
CA GLU A 93 11.03 2.32 -8.03
C GLU A 93 10.97 1.55 -6.72
N ASP A 94 11.85 1.87 -5.77
CA ASP A 94 11.92 1.30 -4.42
C ASP A 94 10.68 1.61 -3.54
N VAL A 95 9.90 2.64 -3.89
CA VAL A 95 8.58 2.94 -3.33
C VAL A 95 7.47 2.44 -4.25
N ILE A 96 7.59 2.69 -5.55
CA ILE A 96 6.51 2.51 -6.52
C ILE A 96 6.23 1.03 -6.81
N LEU A 97 7.27 0.20 -6.95
CA LEU A 97 7.08 -1.21 -7.30
C LEU A 97 6.42 -2.01 -6.17
N PRO A 98 6.80 -1.86 -4.88
CA PRO A 98 6.04 -2.46 -3.78
C PRO A 98 4.56 -2.04 -3.74
N ILE A 99 4.26 -0.75 -3.93
CA ILE A 99 2.88 -0.26 -3.98
C ILE A 99 2.11 -0.92 -5.11
N ARG A 100 2.66 -0.92 -6.32
CA ARG A 100 2.01 -1.52 -7.49
C ARG A 100 1.77 -3.01 -7.34
N ALA A 101 2.65 -3.71 -6.64
CA ALA A 101 2.66 -5.16 -6.54
C ALA A 101 1.96 -5.71 -5.28
N HIS A 102 1.46 -4.88 -4.35
CA HIS A 102 0.89 -5.40 -3.10
C HIS A 102 -0.35 -6.28 -3.30
N VAL A 103 -1.17 -5.98 -4.32
CA VAL A 103 -2.31 -6.82 -4.72
C VAL A 103 -1.83 -8.15 -5.30
N ASP A 104 -0.87 -8.14 -6.20
CA ASP A 104 -0.26 -9.34 -6.76
C ASP A 104 0.49 -10.15 -5.69
N SER A 105 1.05 -9.50 -4.67
CA SER A 105 1.65 -10.17 -3.50
C SER A 105 0.65 -11.04 -2.73
N LYS A 106 -0.62 -10.60 -2.62
CA LYS A 106 -1.70 -11.42 -2.04
C LYS A 106 -1.96 -12.67 -2.87
N ARG A 107 -1.98 -12.54 -4.21
CA ARG A 107 -2.13 -13.65 -5.14
C ARG A 107 -0.96 -14.63 -5.04
N TYR A 108 0.26 -14.09 -4.95
CA TYR A 108 1.50 -14.85 -4.76
C TYR A 108 1.46 -15.65 -3.45
N LEU A 109 1.25 -14.99 -2.31
CA LEU A 109 1.21 -15.63 -1.00
C LEU A 109 0.11 -16.72 -0.92
N SER A 110 -1.05 -16.46 -1.53
CA SER A 110 -2.13 -17.45 -1.62
C SER A 110 -1.78 -18.69 -2.43
N SER A 111 -0.74 -18.64 -3.27
CA SER A 111 -0.30 -19.76 -4.09
C SER A 111 0.88 -20.53 -3.52
N VAL A 112 1.75 -19.89 -2.71
CA VAL A 112 3.01 -20.49 -2.26
C VAL A 112 3.05 -20.78 -0.77
N GLU A 113 2.18 -20.15 0.05
CA GLU A 113 2.21 -20.30 1.50
C GLU A 113 0.98 -21.04 2.00
N GLU A 114 1.22 -22.21 2.60
CA GLU A 114 0.15 -23.03 3.19
C GLU A 114 -0.55 -22.28 4.34
N GLY A 115 -1.88 -22.26 4.33
CA GLY A 115 -2.69 -21.60 5.36
C GLY A 115 -2.83 -20.07 5.18
N TYR A 116 -2.12 -19.44 4.23
CA TYR A 116 -2.25 -17.99 4.02
C TYR A 116 -3.66 -17.60 3.58
N TYR A 117 -4.24 -18.30 2.60
CA TYR A 117 -5.60 -18.03 2.12
C TYR A 117 -6.62 -18.14 3.25
N GLU A 118 -6.50 -19.16 4.11
CA GLU A 118 -7.40 -19.38 5.25
C GLU A 118 -7.32 -18.24 6.27
N SER A 119 -6.15 -17.65 6.45
CA SER A 119 -5.90 -16.54 7.38
C SER A 119 -6.46 -15.19 6.92
N LEU A 120 -6.77 -15.03 5.63
CA LEU A 120 -7.31 -13.78 5.08
C LEU A 120 -8.68 -13.45 5.68
N SER A 121 -8.95 -12.15 5.89
CA SER A 121 -10.31 -11.68 6.19
C SER A 121 -11.29 -11.99 5.04
N GLU A 122 -12.58 -12.02 5.33
CA GLU A 122 -13.61 -12.25 4.29
C GLU A 122 -13.56 -11.18 3.20
N ALA A 123 -13.27 -9.92 3.55
CA ALA A 123 -13.07 -8.82 2.60
C ALA A 123 -11.87 -9.11 1.68
N SER A 124 -10.74 -9.56 2.25
CA SER A 124 -9.54 -9.93 1.48
C SER A 124 -9.77 -11.14 0.57
N LYS A 125 -10.52 -12.16 1.00
CA LYS A 125 -10.91 -13.30 0.16
C LYS A 125 -11.79 -12.87 -1.01
N LEU A 126 -12.76 -11.98 -0.75
CA LEU A 126 -13.63 -11.45 -1.79
C LEU A 126 -12.83 -10.67 -2.84
N SER A 127 -11.96 -9.75 -2.40
CA SER A 127 -11.11 -8.98 -3.32
C SER A 127 -10.12 -9.88 -4.09
N LEU A 128 -9.53 -10.90 -3.46
CA LEU A 128 -8.67 -11.88 -4.15
C LEU A 128 -9.41 -12.56 -5.30
N LYS A 129 -10.67 -12.94 -5.09
CA LYS A 129 -11.51 -13.57 -6.13
C LYS A 129 -11.73 -12.64 -7.32
N VAL A 130 -12.03 -11.36 -7.06
CA VAL A 130 -12.23 -10.34 -8.11
C VAL A 130 -10.91 -10.06 -8.86
N GLN A 131 -9.78 -10.09 -8.16
CA GLN A 131 -8.44 -9.85 -8.69
C GLN A 131 -7.80 -11.04 -9.41
N GLY A 132 -8.54 -12.12 -9.68
CA GLY A 132 -8.09 -13.26 -10.49
C GLY A 132 -7.64 -14.49 -9.70
N GLY A 133 -7.77 -14.50 -8.37
CA GLY A 133 -7.41 -15.63 -7.52
C GLY A 133 -5.89 -15.83 -7.32
N PRO A 134 -5.47 -16.94 -6.69
CA PRO A 134 -4.06 -17.28 -6.52
C PRO A 134 -3.32 -17.41 -7.86
N PHE A 135 -2.02 -17.12 -7.86
CA PHE A 135 -1.17 -17.34 -9.02
C PHE A 135 -1.01 -18.82 -9.35
N THR A 136 -0.75 -19.15 -10.64
CA THR A 136 -0.14 -20.41 -11.00
C THR A 136 1.32 -20.45 -10.53
N LYS A 137 1.95 -21.64 -10.57
CA LYS A 137 3.37 -21.76 -10.21
C LYS A 137 4.25 -20.87 -11.09
N GLU A 138 3.99 -20.86 -12.39
CA GLU A 138 4.73 -20.08 -13.39
C GLU A 138 4.58 -18.57 -13.15
N GLU A 139 3.37 -18.11 -12.82
CA GLU A 139 3.11 -16.72 -12.46
C GLU A 139 3.82 -16.34 -11.17
N ALA A 140 3.81 -17.21 -10.16
CA ALA A 140 4.48 -16.98 -8.87
C ALA A 140 6.01 -16.88 -9.05
N ASP A 141 6.62 -17.81 -9.80
CA ASP A 141 8.05 -17.80 -10.10
C ASP A 141 8.45 -16.52 -10.88
N ALA A 142 7.64 -16.12 -11.84
CA ALA A 142 7.86 -14.89 -12.61
C ALA A 142 7.65 -13.62 -11.78
N PHE A 143 6.72 -13.63 -10.85
CA PHE A 143 6.46 -12.49 -9.96
C PHE A 143 7.64 -12.23 -9.04
N ILE A 144 8.06 -13.22 -8.26
CA ILE A 144 9.09 -13.04 -7.22
C ILE A 144 10.49 -12.77 -7.81
N SER A 145 10.72 -13.08 -9.08
CA SER A 145 11.99 -12.79 -9.77
C SER A 145 12.20 -11.32 -10.14
N LYS A 146 11.16 -10.49 -10.03
CA LYS A 146 11.25 -9.05 -10.36
C LYS A 146 11.84 -8.26 -9.20
N PRO A 147 12.46 -7.08 -9.46
CA PRO A 147 13.01 -6.23 -8.40
C PRO A 147 11.92 -5.76 -7.43
N PHE A 148 12.27 -5.63 -6.15
CA PHE A 148 11.42 -5.13 -5.06
C PHE A 148 10.17 -5.99 -4.73
N MET A 149 10.13 -7.24 -5.19
CA MET A 149 8.97 -8.09 -4.88
C MET A 149 9.04 -8.66 -3.47
N ASP A 150 10.23 -8.83 -2.89
CA ASP A 150 10.36 -9.19 -1.47
C ASP A 150 9.76 -8.09 -0.58
N GLU A 151 10.04 -6.81 -0.88
CA GLU A 151 9.46 -5.65 -0.19
C GLU A 151 7.93 -5.57 -0.39
N ALA A 152 7.46 -5.90 -1.58
CA ALA A 152 6.02 -5.96 -1.88
C ALA A 152 5.30 -7.07 -1.09
N VAL A 153 5.95 -8.22 -0.94
CA VAL A 153 5.43 -9.35 -0.14
C VAL A 153 5.40 -8.98 1.35
N GLU A 154 6.46 -8.37 1.88
CA GLU A 154 6.47 -7.89 3.26
C GLU A 154 5.41 -6.80 3.49
N LEU A 155 5.27 -5.84 2.58
CA LEU A 155 4.20 -4.85 2.62
C LEU A 155 2.83 -5.52 2.68
N ARG A 156 2.59 -6.55 1.87
CA ARG A 156 1.34 -7.30 1.88
C ARG A 156 1.05 -7.94 3.22
N ARG A 157 2.06 -8.49 3.90
CA ARG A 157 1.87 -9.06 5.25
C ARG A 157 1.41 -8.01 6.25
N PHE A 158 1.95 -6.80 6.17
CA PHE A 158 1.51 -5.69 7.03
C PHE A 158 0.09 -5.24 6.71
N ASP A 159 -0.26 -5.14 5.43
CA ASP A 159 -1.62 -4.86 4.97
C ASP A 159 -2.65 -5.86 5.56
N ASP A 160 -2.32 -7.15 5.58
CA ASP A 160 -3.21 -8.15 6.17
C ASP A 160 -3.37 -7.99 7.69
N LEU A 161 -2.35 -7.52 8.40
CA LEU A 161 -2.31 -7.34 9.86
C LEU A 161 -2.84 -5.98 10.34
N ALA A 162 -2.87 -4.98 9.47
CA ALA A 162 -3.13 -3.58 9.81
C ALA A 162 -4.63 -3.22 9.89
N LYS A 163 -5.43 -4.04 10.58
CA LYS A 163 -6.90 -3.93 10.66
C LYS A 163 -7.41 -3.99 12.10
N ILE A 164 -6.59 -3.52 13.03
CA ILE A 164 -6.89 -3.58 14.46
C ILE A 164 -7.64 -2.30 14.84
N LEU A 165 -8.91 -2.45 15.23
CA LEU A 165 -9.75 -1.37 15.72
C LEU A 165 -9.13 -0.69 16.95
N ASP A 166 -9.22 0.64 17.02
CA ASP A 166 -8.75 1.48 18.14
C ASP A 166 -7.26 1.29 18.47
N LYS A 167 -6.46 0.75 17.57
CA LYS A 167 -5.01 0.63 17.78
C LYS A 167 -4.36 1.99 17.79
N LYS A 168 -3.62 2.28 18.88
CA LYS A 168 -2.78 3.48 18.97
C LYS A 168 -1.52 3.32 18.11
N THR A 169 -1.34 4.23 17.17
CA THR A 169 -0.17 4.35 16.31
C THR A 169 0.48 5.72 16.51
N PRO A 170 1.73 5.92 16.06
CA PRO A 170 2.24 7.27 15.82
C PRO A 170 1.31 8.02 14.86
N ASP A 171 1.33 9.35 14.91
CA ASP A 171 0.60 10.17 13.96
C ASP A 171 1.27 10.18 12.57
N VAL A 172 0.60 10.71 11.57
CA VAL A 172 1.11 10.71 10.21
C VAL A 172 2.39 11.55 10.03
N GLU A 173 2.59 12.59 10.86
CA GLU A 173 3.80 13.42 10.84
C GLU A 173 5.05 12.67 11.30
N HIS A 174 4.88 11.64 12.14
CA HIS A 174 5.98 10.76 12.53
C HIS A 174 6.67 10.13 11.31
N PHE A 175 5.91 9.82 10.27
CA PHE A 175 6.40 9.17 9.06
C PHE A 175 6.93 10.15 8.00
N ARG A 176 6.80 11.45 8.20
CA ARG A 176 7.32 12.50 7.29
C ARG A 176 8.78 12.28 6.87
N PRO A 177 9.72 12.00 7.80
CA PRO A 177 11.13 11.83 7.43
C PRO A 177 11.36 10.74 6.37
N TYR A 178 10.59 9.65 6.38
CA TYR A 178 10.72 8.56 5.41
C TYR A 178 10.25 8.97 4.02
N LEU A 179 9.18 9.78 3.92
CA LEU A 179 8.72 10.32 2.65
C LEU A 179 9.73 11.33 2.09
N GLU A 180 10.27 12.20 2.94
CA GLU A 180 11.27 13.19 2.54
C GLU A 180 12.56 12.54 2.07
N GLU A 181 13.06 11.52 2.78
CA GLU A 181 14.23 10.74 2.39
C GLU A 181 14.03 10.06 1.04
N ALA A 182 12.91 9.35 0.86
CA ALA A 182 12.56 8.68 -0.40
C ALA A 182 12.46 9.69 -1.56
N ARG A 183 11.84 10.86 -1.31
CA ARG A 183 11.74 11.95 -2.28
C ARG A 183 13.11 12.51 -2.67
N GLN A 184 13.98 12.79 -1.70
CA GLN A 184 15.33 13.30 -1.93
C GLN A 184 16.19 12.30 -2.71
N SER A 185 16.11 11.01 -2.36
CA SER A 185 16.78 9.93 -3.09
C SER A 185 16.35 9.87 -4.56
N PHE A 186 15.07 10.04 -4.83
CA PHE A 186 14.53 10.09 -6.18
C PHE A 186 15.07 11.30 -6.97
N LEU A 187 15.06 12.49 -6.38
CA LEU A 187 15.57 13.70 -7.02
C LEU A 187 17.07 13.62 -7.32
N ALA A 188 17.85 13.05 -6.42
CA ALA A 188 19.29 12.86 -6.59
C ALA A 188 19.64 11.92 -7.76
N LYS A 189 18.76 10.96 -8.09
CA LYS A 189 18.94 10.04 -9.24
C LYS A 189 18.57 10.67 -10.59
N GLN A 190 17.90 11.85 -10.58
CA GLN A 190 17.50 12.57 -11.81
C GLN A 190 18.43 13.72 -12.17
N ALA A 191 19.33 14.12 -11.26
CA ALA A 191 20.32 15.18 -11.44
C ALA A 191 21.60 14.68 -12.08
#